data_17db49827cba03947999773fc01a479b
#
_entry.id   17db49827cba03947999773fc01a479b
#
_cell.length_a   1.000
_cell.length_b   1.000
_cell.length_c   1.000
_cell.angle_alpha   90.00
_cell.angle_beta   90.00
_cell.angle_gamma   90.00
#
_symmetry.space_group_name_H-M   'P 1'
#
loop_
_entity.id
_entity.type
_entity.pdbx_description
1 polymer ?
#
loop_
_entity_poly.entity_id
_entity_poly.type
_entity_poly.pdbx_seq_one_letter_code
_entity_poly.pdbx_strand_id
1 'polypeptide(L)'
;MTTTLTTPTPAATLPKPNGDFYHLTESLNDADRAVLKKVRAFMESQVAPVINKYWADDAFPFDLVPGFRDLKIAGLGYNGYECAGSSTLLAGFAAMEIARIDCSFATFFGVHSGLAMGSIFLAGSEEQKQKWLPPMARLEKIGSFGLTEPLVGSGTSGGLLTTARRDGDSWVLNGQKKWIGNATWGDVTIIWARDVADGQVKGFIVENKTPGFKADKIQNKMALRVVQNALITLDNCRVPEENRLQGAMTFRDTARVLRMTRAFVAWEAVGCAIGAYEQALAYAQTREQFGKPIAKFQLIQDLLVKMLGNITASLCMVTRLSQLQDEGKLKDEHASLAKAFCTVKMRETVGFARELLGANGILLDHQIGRFVADAEAIYSYEGTREMNTLIVGKAITGFGAFV
;
A
#
# COMPACT_ATOMS: atom_id res chain seq x y z
N MET A 1 9.68 -10.76 67.65
CA MET A 1 9.92 -10.33 66.23
C MET A 1 8.64 -10.58 65.47
N THR A 2 7.88 -9.55 65.23
CA THR A 2 6.60 -9.62 64.50
C THR A 2 6.88 -9.46 63.02
N THR A 3 6.76 -10.57 62.30
CA THR A 3 6.90 -10.59 60.84
C THR A 3 5.64 -9.97 60.22
N THR A 4 5.73 -8.74 59.74
CA THR A 4 4.69 -8.10 58.94
C THR A 4 4.63 -8.79 57.58
N LEU A 5 3.56 -9.55 57.34
CA LEU A 5 3.20 -10.07 56.03
C LEU A 5 2.85 -8.87 55.13
N THR A 6 3.77 -8.51 54.27
CA THR A 6 3.46 -7.56 53.17
C THR A 6 2.52 -8.25 52.17
N THR A 7 1.32 -7.75 52.06
CA THR A 7 0.36 -8.09 50.99
C THR A 7 1.05 -7.90 49.64
N PRO A 8 1.02 -8.88 48.71
CA PRO A 8 1.64 -8.71 47.40
C PRO A 8 0.88 -7.58 46.66
N THR A 9 1.62 -6.58 46.23
CA THR A 9 1.11 -5.53 45.33
C THR A 9 0.52 -6.21 44.08
N PRO A 10 -0.72 -5.89 43.66
CA PRO A 10 -1.29 -6.45 42.46
C PRO A 10 -0.33 -6.27 41.28
N ALA A 11 -0.08 -7.34 40.53
CA ALA A 11 0.75 -7.27 39.35
C ALA A 11 0.20 -6.16 38.42
N ALA A 12 0.98 -5.10 38.23
CA ALA A 12 0.58 -4.00 37.37
C ALA A 12 0.28 -4.57 35.98
N THR A 13 -0.92 -4.30 35.46
CA THR A 13 -1.30 -4.71 34.11
C THR A 13 -0.35 -4.02 33.14
N LEU A 14 0.39 -4.81 32.35
CA LEU A 14 1.30 -4.25 31.34
C LEU A 14 0.53 -3.44 30.30
N PRO A 15 1.08 -2.30 29.83
CA PRO A 15 0.44 -1.53 28.78
C PRO A 15 0.34 -2.39 27.50
N LYS A 16 -0.82 -2.32 26.83
CA LYS A 16 -1.01 -2.97 25.54
C LYS A 16 -0.18 -2.25 24.49
N PRO A 17 0.47 -2.97 23.57
CA PRO A 17 1.16 -2.37 22.44
C PRO A 17 0.21 -1.45 21.65
N ASN A 18 0.65 -0.21 21.37
CA ASN A 18 -0.09 0.76 20.61
C ASN A 18 0.88 1.69 19.87
N GLY A 19 0.81 1.68 18.53
CA GLY A 19 1.62 2.56 17.69
C GLY A 19 1.06 3.97 17.53
N ASP A 20 -0.22 4.20 17.83
CA ASP A 20 -0.83 5.55 17.84
C ASP A 20 -0.65 6.22 19.21
N PHE A 21 0.59 6.56 19.53
CA PHE A 21 0.98 7.09 20.82
C PHE A 21 0.46 8.52 21.08
N TYR A 22 0.22 9.29 20.03
CA TYR A 22 -0.33 10.66 20.11
C TYR A 22 -1.83 10.73 19.84
N HIS A 23 -2.52 9.58 19.83
CA HIS A 23 -3.98 9.49 19.67
C HIS A 23 -4.52 10.19 18.41
N LEU A 24 -3.76 10.08 17.29
CA LEU A 24 -4.14 10.76 16.04
C LEU A 24 -5.43 10.22 15.43
N THR A 25 -5.82 8.97 15.75
CA THR A 25 -7.13 8.41 15.40
C THR A 25 -8.30 9.17 16.01
N GLU A 26 -8.10 9.96 17.09
CA GLU A 26 -9.13 10.82 17.67
C GLU A 26 -9.52 11.99 16.77
N SER A 27 -8.70 12.31 15.75
CA SER A 27 -9.04 13.29 14.71
C SER A 27 -10.14 12.82 13.75
N LEU A 28 -10.45 11.53 13.73
CA LEU A 28 -11.59 10.97 13.01
C LEU A 28 -12.89 11.19 13.77
N ASN A 29 -14.01 11.39 13.06
CA ASN A 29 -15.33 11.40 13.65
C ASN A 29 -15.76 10.00 14.13
N ASP A 30 -16.87 9.90 14.86
CA ASP A 30 -17.34 8.62 15.43
C ASP A 30 -17.68 7.56 14.38
N ALA A 31 -18.26 7.97 13.25
CA ALA A 31 -18.62 7.07 12.16
C ALA A 31 -17.35 6.49 11.52
N ASP A 32 -16.35 7.33 11.26
CA ASP A 32 -15.06 6.91 10.69
C ASP A 32 -14.28 6.00 11.66
N ARG A 33 -14.29 6.32 12.96
CA ARG A 33 -13.71 5.42 13.98
C ARG A 33 -14.41 4.07 14.03
N ALA A 34 -15.72 4.01 13.80
CA ALA A 34 -16.46 2.75 13.76
C ALA A 34 -16.05 1.91 12.53
N VAL A 35 -15.83 2.52 11.36
CA VAL A 35 -15.29 1.83 10.17
C VAL A 35 -13.89 1.30 10.48
N LEU A 36 -13.00 2.13 10.99
CA LEU A 36 -11.63 1.74 11.31
C LEU A 36 -11.58 0.57 12.30
N LYS A 37 -12.45 0.58 13.32
CA LYS A 37 -12.58 -0.53 14.28
C LYS A 37 -12.99 -1.85 13.61
N LYS A 38 -13.87 -1.80 12.60
CA LYS A 38 -14.25 -3.01 11.83
C LYS A 38 -13.08 -3.52 11.00
N VAL A 39 -12.33 -2.64 10.35
CA VAL A 39 -11.12 -3.01 9.60
C VAL A 39 -10.12 -3.69 10.53
N ARG A 40 -9.78 -3.07 11.67
CA ARG A 40 -8.89 -3.64 12.67
C ARG A 40 -9.35 -5.03 13.13
N ALA A 41 -10.63 -5.16 13.50
CA ALA A 41 -11.18 -6.43 13.99
C ALA A 41 -11.10 -7.54 12.92
N PHE A 42 -11.38 -7.24 11.67
CA PHE A 42 -11.25 -8.19 10.56
C PHE A 42 -9.79 -8.62 10.38
N MET A 43 -8.87 -7.65 10.32
CA MET A 43 -7.46 -7.93 10.12
C MET A 43 -6.87 -8.77 11.26
N GLU A 44 -7.22 -8.48 12.51
CA GLU A 44 -6.73 -9.22 13.68
C GLU A 44 -7.36 -10.62 13.82
N SER A 45 -8.66 -10.77 13.51
CA SER A 45 -9.37 -12.03 13.75
C SER A 45 -9.38 -12.98 12.56
N GLN A 46 -9.31 -12.47 11.32
CA GLN A 46 -9.42 -13.30 10.11
C GLN A 46 -8.09 -13.39 9.36
N VAL A 47 -7.34 -12.29 9.24
CA VAL A 47 -6.11 -12.27 8.43
C VAL A 47 -4.90 -12.72 9.25
N ALA A 48 -4.66 -12.12 10.42
CA ALA A 48 -3.47 -12.38 11.24
C ALA A 48 -3.24 -13.87 11.54
N PRO A 49 -4.26 -14.71 11.84
CA PRO A 49 -4.05 -16.11 12.18
C PRO A 49 -3.52 -16.98 11.03
N VAL A 50 -3.77 -16.58 9.77
CA VAL A 50 -3.49 -17.42 8.60
C VAL A 50 -2.41 -16.89 7.68
N ILE A 51 -2.10 -15.59 7.77
CA ILE A 51 -1.31 -14.89 6.75
C ILE A 51 0.14 -15.39 6.66
N ASN A 52 0.76 -15.82 7.77
CA ASN A 52 2.11 -16.37 7.75
C ASN A 52 2.21 -17.62 6.87
N LYS A 53 1.18 -18.48 6.88
CA LYS A 53 1.12 -19.65 6.01
C LYS A 53 1.06 -19.23 4.54
N TYR A 54 0.15 -18.30 4.19
CA TYR A 54 0.03 -17.81 2.83
C TYR A 54 1.31 -17.12 2.34
N TRP A 55 1.98 -16.38 3.22
CA TRP A 55 3.26 -15.75 2.91
C TRP A 55 4.35 -16.79 2.64
N ALA A 56 4.45 -17.83 3.46
CA ALA A 56 5.41 -18.93 3.27
C ALA A 56 5.16 -19.68 1.96
N ASP A 57 3.89 -19.94 1.64
CA ASP A 57 3.45 -20.71 0.48
C ASP A 57 3.48 -19.88 -0.83
N ASP A 58 3.81 -18.58 -0.78
CA ASP A 58 3.72 -17.64 -1.93
C ASP A 58 2.30 -17.68 -2.57
N ALA A 59 1.27 -17.68 -1.74
CA ALA A 59 -0.13 -17.85 -2.13
C ALA A 59 -1.00 -16.69 -1.67
N PHE A 60 -2.09 -16.39 -2.40
CA PHE A 60 -3.06 -15.37 -2.03
C PHE A 60 -4.26 -16.00 -1.31
N PRO A 61 -4.76 -15.42 -0.20
CA PRO A 61 -5.85 -15.95 0.59
C PRO A 61 -7.22 -15.59 -0.01
N PHE A 62 -7.61 -16.21 -1.11
CA PHE A 62 -8.89 -15.93 -1.79
C PHE A 62 -10.09 -16.05 -0.87
N ASP A 63 -10.05 -16.95 0.10
CA ASP A 63 -11.13 -17.19 1.07
C ASP A 63 -11.40 -15.99 1.99
N LEU A 64 -10.46 -15.06 2.11
CA LEU A 64 -10.62 -13.83 2.89
C LEU A 64 -11.32 -12.69 2.12
N VAL A 65 -11.36 -12.77 0.78
CA VAL A 65 -11.92 -11.70 -0.06
C VAL A 65 -13.40 -11.44 0.22
N PRO A 66 -14.29 -12.45 0.39
CA PRO A 66 -15.68 -12.19 0.73
C PRO A 66 -15.87 -11.40 2.03
N GLY A 67 -15.19 -11.79 3.12
CA GLY A 67 -15.25 -11.05 4.39
C GLY A 67 -14.64 -9.65 4.30
N PHE A 68 -13.59 -9.48 3.50
CA PHE A 68 -13.00 -8.17 3.24
C PHE A 68 -13.93 -7.24 2.44
N ARG A 69 -14.70 -7.79 1.49
CA ARG A 69 -15.76 -7.10 0.75
C ARG A 69 -16.82 -6.48 1.68
N ASP A 70 -17.19 -7.22 2.73
CA ASP A 70 -18.22 -6.79 3.69
C ASP A 70 -17.79 -5.55 4.50
N LEU A 71 -16.51 -5.22 4.53
CA LEU A 71 -16.02 -3.98 5.13
C LEU A 71 -16.44 -2.73 4.34
N LYS A 72 -16.73 -2.86 3.03
CA LYS A 72 -17.14 -1.77 2.11
C LYS A 72 -16.18 -0.59 2.09
N ILE A 73 -14.87 -0.88 2.02
CA ILE A 73 -13.82 0.14 2.07
C ILE A 73 -13.13 0.40 0.72
N ALA A 74 -13.45 -0.35 -0.34
CA ALA A 74 -12.91 -0.06 -1.66
C ALA A 74 -13.46 1.27 -2.17
N GLY A 75 -12.57 2.14 -2.64
CA GLY A 75 -12.94 3.48 -3.10
C GLY A 75 -13.37 4.44 -1.98
N LEU A 76 -12.95 4.24 -0.72
CA LEU A 76 -13.35 5.07 0.43
C LEU A 76 -13.27 6.58 0.15
N GLY A 77 -12.22 7.06 -0.51
CA GLY A 77 -12.02 8.48 -0.82
C GLY A 77 -12.70 8.99 -2.08
N TYR A 78 -13.56 8.20 -2.73
CA TYR A 78 -14.23 8.60 -3.99
C TYR A 78 -15.70 8.90 -3.74
N ASN A 79 -16.19 10.02 -4.31
CA ASN A 79 -17.59 10.41 -4.21
C ASN A 79 -18.41 9.80 -5.36
N GLY A 80 -19.57 9.20 -5.04
CA GLY A 80 -20.47 8.59 -6.02
C GLY A 80 -20.06 7.15 -6.38
N TYR A 81 -20.74 6.56 -7.34
CA TYR A 81 -20.44 5.24 -7.92
C TYR A 81 -20.40 4.11 -6.89
N GLU A 82 -21.30 4.15 -5.91
CA GLU A 82 -21.36 3.23 -4.76
C GLU A 82 -20.11 3.24 -3.87
N CYS A 83 -19.18 4.15 -4.07
CA CYS A 83 -18.07 4.40 -3.17
C CYS A 83 -18.54 5.21 -1.95
N ALA A 84 -17.87 5.05 -0.81
CA ALA A 84 -18.34 5.63 0.46
C ALA A 84 -18.26 7.17 0.51
N GLY A 85 -17.38 7.80 -0.27
CA GLY A 85 -17.20 9.25 -0.28
C GLY A 85 -16.67 9.82 1.04
N SER A 86 -15.88 9.02 1.76
CA SER A 86 -15.26 9.41 3.03
C SER A 86 -14.00 10.26 2.81
N SER A 87 -13.43 10.78 3.91
CA SER A 87 -12.17 11.52 3.85
C SER A 87 -11.00 10.64 3.41
N THR A 88 -9.99 11.25 2.79
CA THR A 88 -8.74 10.56 2.50
C THR A 88 -7.98 10.23 3.79
N LEU A 89 -8.27 10.93 4.88
CA LEU A 89 -7.76 10.62 6.20
C LEU A 89 -8.24 9.25 6.68
N LEU A 90 -9.54 8.94 6.59
CA LEU A 90 -10.06 7.60 6.92
C LEU A 90 -9.46 6.54 6.00
N ALA A 91 -9.36 6.79 4.70
CA ALA A 91 -8.75 5.87 3.75
C ALA A 91 -7.29 5.55 4.11
N GLY A 92 -6.55 6.56 4.57
CA GLY A 92 -5.18 6.41 5.06
C GLY A 92 -5.09 5.55 6.32
N PHE A 93 -5.91 5.83 7.33
CA PHE A 93 -5.96 5.00 8.54
C PHE A 93 -6.38 3.55 8.23
N ALA A 94 -7.31 3.33 7.30
CA ALA A 94 -7.69 1.98 6.87
C ALA A 94 -6.50 1.24 6.22
N ALA A 95 -5.75 1.92 5.34
CA ALA A 95 -4.53 1.38 4.74
C ALA A 95 -3.47 1.01 5.79
N MET A 96 -3.27 1.88 6.77
CA MET A 96 -2.39 1.65 7.91
C MET A 96 -2.80 0.39 8.70
N GLU A 97 -4.08 0.23 9.04
CA GLU A 97 -4.56 -0.94 9.78
C GLU A 97 -4.39 -2.25 9.00
N ILE A 98 -4.58 -2.21 7.67
CA ILE A 98 -4.35 -3.39 6.82
C ILE A 98 -2.86 -3.72 6.82
N ALA A 99 -1.97 -2.75 6.56
CA ALA A 99 -0.53 -2.95 6.51
C ALA A 99 0.08 -3.33 7.87
N ARG A 100 -0.54 -2.92 8.98
CA ARG A 100 -0.16 -3.30 10.36
C ARG A 100 -0.18 -4.82 10.56
N ILE A 101 -1.05 -5.51 9.87
CA ILE A 101 -1.14 -6.98 9.92
C ILE A 101 -0.39 -7.61 8.74
N ASP A 102 -0.59 -7.10 7.51
CA ASP A 102 0.07 -7.65 6.32
C ASP A 102 0.25 -6.63 5.19
N CYS A 103 1.51 -6.40 4.83
CA CYS A 103 1.87 -5.46 3.76
C CYS A 103 1.46 -5.96 2.37
N SER A 104 1.49 -7.26 2.14
CA SER A 104 1.06 -7.84 0.86
C SER A 104 -0.45 -7.66 0.64
N PHE A 105 -1.23 -7.86 1.70
CA PHE A 105 -2.69 -7.67 1.64
C PHE A 105 -3.04 -6.18 1.45
N ALA A 106 -2.28 -5.28 2.10
CA ALA A 106 -2.39 -3.84 1.87
C ALA A 106 -2.05 -3.47 0.42
N THR A 107 -0.99 -4.06 -0.15
CA THR A 107 -0.60 -3.84 -1.55
C THR A 107 -1.67 -4.34 -2.53
N PHE A 108 -2.27 -5.53 -2.29
CA PHE A 108 -3.43 -5.99 -3.07
C PHE A 108 -4.54 -4.95 -3.10
N PHE A 109 -4.91 -4.45 -1.92
CA PHE A 109 -5.98 -3.47 -1.78
C PHE A 109 -5.62 -2.11 -2.40
N GLY A 110 -4.39 -1.62 -2.18
CA GLY A 110 -3.89 -0.37 -2.75
C GLY A 110 -3.86 -0.37 -4.29
N VAL A 111 -3.46 -1.49 -4.90
CA VAL A 111 -3.50 -1.66 -6.36
C VAL A 111 -4.94 -1.60 -6.87
N HIS A 112 -5.87 -2.28 -6.21
CA HIS A 112 -7.28 -2.29 -6.61
C HIS A 112 -7.95 -0.93 -6.37
N SER A 113 -8.00 -0.49 -5.11
CA SER A 113 -8.76 0.70 -4.69
C SER A 113 -8.04 2.01 -5.06
N GLY A 114 -6.72 2.07 -4.85
CA GLY A 114 -5.93 3.28 -5.11
C GLY A 114 -5.60 3.47 -6.59
N LEU A 115 -4.91 2.51 -7.19
CA LEU A 115 -4.37 2.65 -8.54
C LEU A 115 -5.40 2.40 -9.64
N ALA A 116 -6.09 1.25 -9.62
CA ALA A 116 -7.02 0.88 -10.69
C ALA A 116 -8.30 1.73 -10.64
N MET A 117 -9.01 1.75 -9.50
CA MET A 117 -10.20 2.59 -9.33
C MET A 117 -9.86 4.07 -9.46
N GLY A 118 -8.72 4.52 -8.89
CA GLY A 118 -8.26 5.90 -8.98
C GLY A 118 -7.99 6.36 -10.40
N SER A 119 -7.46 5.50 -11.27
CA SER A 119 -7.27 5.80 -12.69
C SER A 119 -8.60 6.06 -13.39
N ILE A 120 -9.60 5.23 -13.15
CA ILE A 120 -10.94 5.39 -13.72
C ILE A 120 -11.62 6.63 -13.14
N PHE A 121 -11.54 6.84 -11.82
CA PHE A 121 -12.14 7.99 -11.14
C PHE A 121 -11.58 9.32 -11.63
N LEU A 122 -10.25 9.42 -11.82
CA LEU A 122 -9.57 10.66 -12.19
C LEU A 122 -9.57 10.93 -13.71
N ALA A 123 -9.57 9.88 -14.53
CA ALA A 123 -9.34 9.99 -15.97
C ALA A 123 -10.39 9.27 -16.83
N GLY A 124 -11.35 8.61 -16.24
CA GLY A 124 -12.50 8.01 -16.98
C GLY A 124 -13.54 9.04 -17.36
N SER A 125 -14.31 8.76 -18.44
CA SER A 125 -15.56 9.46 -18.72
C SER A 125 -16.64 9.10 -17.70
N GLU A 126 -17.75 9.81 -17.69
CA GLU A 126 -18.86 9.53 -16.78
C GLU A 126 -19.42 8.11 -17.00
N GLU A 127 -19.56 7.69 -18.26
CA GLU A 127 -20.00 6.35 -18.64
C GLU A 127 -19.03 5.28 -18.15
N GLN A 128 -17.72 5.53 -18.26
CA GLN A 128 -16.70 4.61 -17.76
C GLN A 128 -16.76 4.49 -16.24
N LYS A 129 -16.93 5.59 -15.51
CA LYS A 129 -17.07 5.59 -14.05
C LYS A 129 -18.30 4.81 -13.61
N GLN A 130 -19.47 5.05 -14.24
CA GLN A 130 -20.71 4.35 -13.96
C GLN A 130 -20.63 2.85 -14.26
N LYS A 131 -19.91 2.46 -15.32
CA LYS A 131 -19.74 1.05 -15.71
C LYS A 131 -18.83 0.28 -14.77
N TRP A 132 -17.70 0.89 -14.37
CA TRP A 132 -16.60 0.15 -13.75
C TRP A 132 -16.50 0.34 -12.24
N LEU A 133 -16.71 1.55 -11.71
CA LEU A 133 -16.48 1.81 -10.29
C LEU A 133 -17.45 1.07 -9.35
N PRO A 134 -18.77 0.96 -9.61
CA PRO A 134 -19.69 0.26 -8.72
C PRO A 134 -19.31 -1.20 -8.47
N PRO A 135 -19.11 -2.07 -9.50
CA PRO A 135 -18.71 -3.44 -9.25
C PRO A 135 -17.30 -3.55 -8.64
N MET A 136 -16.41 -2.58 -8.87
CA MET A 136 -15.11 -2.52 -8.20
C MET A 136 -15.25 -2.12 -6.72
N ALA A 137 -16.12 -1.16 -6.39
CA ALA A 137 -16.40 -0.79 -4.99
C ALA A 137 -16.96 -1.97 -4.18
N ARG A 138 -17.72 -2.85 -4.82
CA ARG A 138 -18.22 -4.10 -4.23
C ARG A 138 -17.22 -5.28 -4.31
N LEU A 139 -15.98 -5.07 -4.80
CA LEU A 139 -15.00 -6.15 -5.04
C LEU A 139 -15.55 -7.34 -5.87
N GLU A 140 -16.52 -7.09 -6.75
CA GLU A 140 -17.03 -8.03 -7.73
C GLU A 140 -16.15 -8.06 -8.98
N LYS A 141 -15.46 -6.96 -9.23
CA LYS A 141 -14.43 -6.79 -10.25
C LYS A 141 -13.14 -6.33 -9.59
N ILE A 142 -12.07 -7.07 -9.78
CA ILE A 142 -10.76 -6.76 -9.21
C ILE A 142 -9.88 -6.09 -10.27
N GLY A 143 -9.35 -4.91 -9.90
CA GLY A 143 -8.53 -4.09 -10.77
C GLY A 143 -7.03 -4.25 -10.52
N SER A 144 -6.27 -4.01 -11.61
CA SER A 144 -4.81 -3.98 -11.66
C SER A 144 -4.32 -2.71 -12.36
N PHE A 145 -3.03 -2.39 -12.22
CA PHE A 145 -2.44 -1.17 -12.78
C PHE A 145 -1.12 -1.47 -13.49
N GLY A 146 -1.13 -1.41 -14.83
CA GLY A 146 -0.01 -1.77 -15.69
C GLY A 146 0.74 -0.55 -16.24
N LEU A 147 1.69 -0.01 -15.47
CA LEU A 147 2.57 1.08 -15.89
C LEU A 147 4.00 0.60 -16.16
N THR A 148 4.66 0.07 -15.13
CA THR A 148 6.07 -0.37 -15.16
C THR A 148 6.31 -1.50 -16.16
N GLU A 149 7.45 -1.47 -16.85
CA GLU A 149 7.87 -2.44 -17.88
C GLU A 149 9.15 -3.15 -17.48
N PRO A 150 9.49 -4.29 -18.08
CA PRO A 150 10.73 -5.01 -17.78
C PRO A 150 11.99 -4.15 -17.87
N LEU A 151 12.06 -3.26 -18.85
CA LEU A 151 13.21 -2.38 -19.12
C LEU A 151 12.99 -0.92 -18.69
N VAL A 152 11.77 -0.56 -18.24
CA VAL A 152 11.41 0.83 -17.88
C VAL A 152 10.75 0.85 -16.50
N GLY A 153 11.55 1.14 -15.46
CA GLY A 153 11.09 1.31 -14.09
C GLY A 153 10.73 2.77 -13.78
N SER A 154 11.75 3.57 -13.43
CA SER A 154 11.57 4.97 -13.03
C SER A 154 11.32 5.92 -14.22
N GLY A 155 11.75 5.55 -15.42
CA GLY A 155 11.68 6.39 -16.63
C GLY A 155 10.35 6.36 -17.39
N THR A 156 9.24 6.02 -16.74
CA THR A 156 7.94 5.80 -17.41
C THR A 156 7.38 7.01 -18.13
N SER A 157 7.76 8.23 -17.74
CA SER A 157 7.21 9.47 -18.35
C SER A 157 7.56 9.67 -19.83
N GLY A 158 8.73 9.20 -20.25
CA GLY A 158 9.20 9.33 -21.64
C GLY A 158 9.68 8.04 -22.26
N GLY A 159 9.86 6.98 -21.46
CA GLY A 159 10.54 5.75 -21.88
C GLY A 159 9.62 4.54 -22.08
N LEU A 160 8.31 4.65 -21.97
CA LEU A 160 7.40 3.51 -22.17
C LEU A 160 7.58 2.89 -23.56
N LEU A 161 7.81 1.57 -23.58
CA LEU A 161 8.00 0.76 -24.78
C LEU A 161 6.67 0.13 -25.24
N THR A 162 5.73 -0.11 -24.33
CA THR A 162 4.38 -0.57 -24.70
C THR A 162 3.69 0.47 -25.55
N THR A 163 3.20 0.06 -26.70
CA THR A 163 2.57 0.91 -27.69
C THR A 163 1.07 0.70 -27.79
N ALA A 164 0.37 1.75 -28.18
CA ALA A 164 -1.04 1.74 -28.56
C ALA A 164 -1.17 2.32 -29.98
N ARG A 165 -1.78 1.59 -30.89
CA ARG A 165 -2.06 2.03 -32.25
C ARG A 165 -3.57 2.01 -32.50
N ARG A 166 -4.11 3.12 -32.93
CA ARG A 166 -5.53 3.20 -33.30
C ARG A 166 -5.79 2.39 -34.58
N ASP A 167 -6.89 1.65 -34.59
CA ASP A 167 -7.34 0.81 -35.71
C ASP A 167 -8.88 0.87 -35.80
N GLY A 168 -9.41 1.84 -36.53
CA GLY A 168 -10.84 2.15 -36.60
C GLY A 168 -11.38 2.60 -35.22
N ASP A 169 -12.39 1.87 -34.72
CA ASP A 169 -13.01 2.10 -33.41
C ASP A 169 -12.34 1.33 -32.28
N SER A 170 -11.12 0.87 -32.49
CA SER A 170 -10.36 0.10 -31.51
C SER A 170 -8.92 0.58 -31.45
N TRP A 171 -8.23 0.11 -30.41
CA TRP A 171 -6.79 0.25 -30.20
C TRP A 171 -6.14 -1.12 -30.17
N VAL A 172 -4.96 -1.23 -30.74
CA VAL A 172 -4.13 -2.43 -30.71
C VAL A 172 -2.95 -2.15 -29.79
N LEU A 173 -2.89 -2.88 -28.66
CA LEU A 173 -1.82 -2.75 -27.67
C LEU A 173 -0.77 -3.84 -27.86
N ASN A 174 0.51 -3.44 -27.85
CA ASN A 174 1.65 -4.36 -27.93
C ASN A 174 2.74 -3.96 -26.95
N GLY A 175 3.29 -4.93 -26.22
CA GLY A 175 4.38 -4.72 -25.27
C GLY A 175 4.26 -5.58 -24.01
N GLN A 176 4.96 -5.16 -22.95
CA GLN A 176 4.98 -5.88 -21.68
C GLN A 176 4.87 -4.95 -20.50
N LYS A 177 4.23 -5.45 -19.41
CA LYS A 177 4.18 -4.78 -18.11
C LYS A 177 4.72 -5.73 -17.04
N LYS A 178 5.47 -5.23 -16.07
CA LYS A 178 6.10 -6.04 -15.03
C LYS A 178 5.77 -5.50 -13.64
N TRP A 179 5.73 -6.38 -12.65
CA TRP A 179 5.39 -6.10 -11.26
C TRP A 179 3.93 -5.71 -11.03
N ILE A 180 3.02 -6.23 -11.86
CA ILE A 180 1.61 -5.83 -11.84
C ILE A 180 0.84 -6.69 -10.85
N GLY A 181 0.48 -6.09 -9.70
CA GLY A 181 -0.33 -6.74 -8.68
C GLY A 181 -1.72 -7.09 -9.19
N ASN A 182 -2.28 -8.20 -8.72
CA ASN A 182 -3.63 -8.69 -8.99
C ASN A 182 -3.89 -9.21 -10.41
N ALA A 183 -3.03 -8.91 -11.40
CA ALA A 183 -3.33 -9.17 -12.81
C ALA A 183 -3.42 -10.66 -13.18
N THR A 184 -2.87 -11.57 -12.37
CA THR A 184 -2.91 -13.01 -12.59
C THR A 184 -4.31 -13.61 -12.42
N TRP A 185 -5.19 -12.95 -11.65
CA TRP A 185 -6.51 -13.45 -11.30
C TRP A 185 -7.61 -12.37 -11.30
N GLY A 186 -7.22 -11.09 -11.40
CA GLY A 186 -8.16 -9.97 -11.47
C GLY A 186 -8.95 -9.92 -12.77
N ASP A 187 -9.93 -9.04 -12.82
CA ASP A 187 -10.87 -8.92 -13.94
C ASP A 187 -10.41 -7.89 -14.97
N VAL A 188 -9.79 -6.80 -14.53
CA VAL A 188 -9.48 -5.65 -15.37
C VAL A 188 -8.13 -5.05 -15.01
N THR A 189 -7.36 -4.65 -16.02
CA THR A 189 -6.07 -3.97 -15.84
C THR A 189 -6.09 -2.62 -16.55
N ILE A 190 -5.71 -1.56 -15.84
CA ILE A 190 -5.45 -0.26 -16.46
C ILE A 190 -4.06 -0.31 -17.07
N ILE A 191 -3.99 -0.35 -18.39
CA ILE A 191 -2.72 -0.37 -19.15
C ILE A 191 -2.39 1.05 -19.61
N TRP A 192 -1.21 1.54 -19.22
CA TRP A 192 -0.66 2.79 -19.73
C TRP A 192 0.30 2.48 -20.88
N ALA A 193 0.02 3.04 -22.06
CA ALA A 193 0.77 2.80 -23.27
C ALA A 193 1.00 4.08 -24.06
N ARG A 194 2.08 4.12 -24.85
CA ARG A 194 2.42 5.23 -25.70
C ARG A 194 1.67 5.11 -27.03
N ASP A 195 0.85 6.08 -27.34
CA ASP A 195 0.21 6.22 -28.65
C ASP A 195 1.29 6.46 -29.73
N VAL A 196 1.32 5.61 -30.74
CA VAL A 196 2.31 5.72 -31.83
C VAL A 196 2.09 6.94 -32.74
N ALA A 197 0.88 7.53 -32.74
CA ALA A 197 0.55 8.66 -33.58
C ALA A 197 1.08 9.99 -33.04
N ASP A 198 1.03 10.20 -31.70
CA ASP A 198 1.39 11.47 -31.08
C ASP A 198 2.49 11.34 -30.02
N GLY A 199 2.92 10.10 -29.71
CA GLY A 199 3.93 9.82 -28.69
C GLY A 199 3.44 9.99 -27.25
N GLN A 200 2.19 10.38 -27.01
CA GLN A 200 1.65 10.62 -25.68
C GLN A 200 1.26 9.33 -24.97
N VAL A 201 1.36 9.33 -23.64
CA VAL A 201 0.92 8.21 -22.81
C VAL A 201 -0.58 8.32 -22.58
N LYS A 202 -1.30 7.26 -22.92
CA LYS A 202 -2.74 7.10 -22.73
C LYS A 202 -3.04 5.89 -21.85
N GLY A 203 -4.19 5.90 -21.15
CA GLY A 203 -4.65 4.81 -20.30
C GLY A 203 -5.75 4.00 -20.99
N PHE A 204 -5.75 2.69 -20.79
CA PHE A 204 -6.72 1.76 -21.37
C PHE A 204 -7.25 0.81 -20.30
N ILE A 205 -8.57 0.66 -20.24
CA ILE A 205 -9.25 -0.34 -19.39
C ILE A 205 -9.28 -1.65 -20.19
N VAL A 206 -8.42 -2.60 -19.83
CA VAL A 206 -8.28 -3.88 -20.51
C VAL A 206 -8.86 -4.98 -19.64
N GLU A 207 -9.90 -5.66 -20.12
CA GLU A 207 -10.39 -6.86 -19.46
C GLU A 207 -9.34 -7.97 -19.59
N ASN A 208 -8.99 -8.64 -18.48
CA ASN A 208 -7.88 -9.61 -18.47
C ASN A 208 -8.13 -10.85 -19.36
N LYS A 209 -9.40 -11.06 -19.79
CA LYS A 209 -9.79 -12.12 -20.73
C LYS A 209 -9.68 -11.71 -22.20
N THR A 210 -9.30 -10.47 -22.49
CA THR A 210 -9.14 -9.97 -23.86
C THR A 210 -8.10 -10.80 -24.61
N PRO A 211 -8.39 -11.30 -25.84
CA PRO A 211 -7.39 -11.99 -26.67
C PRO A 211 -6.12 -11.14 -26.83
N GLY A 212 -4.95 -11.78 -26.66
CA GLY A 212 -3.67 -11.08 -26.68
C GLY A 212 -3.23 -10.53 -25.32
N PHE A 213 -4.02 -10.59 -24.27
CA PHE A 213 -3.61 -10.31 -22.90
C PHE A 213 -3.19 -11.61 -22.20
N LYS A 214 -1.97 -11.66 -21.67
CA LYS A 214 -1.47 -12.78 -20.87
C LYS A 214 -0.77 -12.25 -19.63
N ALA A 215 -1.07 -12.80 -18.45
CA ALA A 215 -0.45 -12.45 -17.18
C ALA A 215 0.17 -13.68 -16.51
N ASP A 216 1.49 -13.72 -16.47
CA ASP A 216 2.26 -14.80 -15.84
C ASP A 216 2.72 -14.37 -14.45
N LYS A 217 2.49 -15.20 -13.42
CA LYS A 217 2.93 -14.92 -12.05
C LYS A 217 4.45 -14.84 -11.96
N ILE A 218 4.96 -13.76 -11.36
CA ILE A 218 6.39 -13.62 -11.05
C ILE A 218 6.71 -14.48 -9.83
N GLN A 219 7.67 -15.39 -9.98
CA GLN A 219 8.13 -16.34 -8.97
C GLN A 219 9.35 -15.82 -8.19
N ASN A 220 9.71 -16.51 -7.10
CA ASN A 220 10.95 -16.32 -6.35
C ASN A 220 11.12 -14.94 -5.72
N LYS A 221 10.03 -14.30 -5.33
CA LYS A 221 10.08 -13.04 -4.58
C LYS A 221 10.46 -13.30 -3.12
N MET A 222 11.32 -12.46 -2.57
CA MET A 222 11.60 -12.43 -1.13
C MET A 222 10.59 -11.59 -0.33
N ALA A 223 9.83 -10.72 -0.99
CA ALA A 223 8.94 -9.75 -0.38
C ALA A 223 7.56 -9.76 -1.05
N LEU A 224 6.53 -9.30 -0.32
CA LEU A 224 5.15 -9.23 -0.79
C LEU A 224 4.68 -10.56 -1.41
N ARG A 225 4.98 -11.66 -0.72
CA ARG A 225 4.78 -13.00 -1.27
C ARG A 225 3.30 -13.37 -1.38
N VAL A 226 2.44 -12.76 -0.58
CA VAL A 226 0.99 -12.99 -0.62
C VAL A 226 0.36 -12.34 -1.85
N VAL A 227 0.73 -11.10 -2.21
CA VAL A 227 0.20 -10.47 -3.43
C VAL A 227 0.84 -11.10 -4.67
N GLN A 228 0.02 -11.53 -5.62
CA GLN A 228 0.51 -12.09 -6.87
C GLN A 228 0.84 -10.95 -7.86
N ASN A 229 2.13 -10.74 -8.11
CA ASN A 229 2.58 -9.82 -9.15
C ASN A 229 2.75 -10.56 -10.49
N ALA A 230 2.40 -9.92 -11.58
CA ALA A 230 2.47 -10.47 -12.93
C ALA A 230 3.52 -9.81 -13.81
N LEU A 231 4.05 -10.60 -14.73
CA LEU A 231 4.53 -10.15 -16.03
C LEU A 231 3.36 -10.24 -17.01
N ILE A 232 2.89 -9.10 -17.52
CA ILE A 232 1.86 -9.05 -18.55
C ILE A 232 2.52 -8.95 -19.92
N THR A 233 2.06 -9.76 -20.86
CA THR A 233 2.38 -9.66 -22.28
C THR A 233 1.12 -9.25 -23.04
N LEU A 234 1.24 -8.23 -23.87
CA LEU A 234 0.22 -7.74 -24.79
C LEU A 234 0.70 -8.04 -26.22
N ASP A 235 -0.02 -8.91 -26.90
CA ASP A 235 0.26 -9.31 -28.27
C ASP A 235 -0.98 -9.05 -29.12
N ASN A 236 -0.96 -7.97 -29.90
CA ASN A 236 -2.08 -7.51 -30.69
C ASN A 236 -3.39 -7.45 -29.87
N CYS A 237 -3.29 -7.04 -28.61
CA CYS A 237 -4.42 -6.96 -27.70
C CYS A 237 -5.37 -5.83 -28.15
N ARG A 238 -6.55 -6.18 -28.66
CA ARG A 238 -7.53 -5.22 -29.17
C ARG A 238 -8.43 -4.72 -28.04
N VAL A 239 -8.50 -3.40 -27.91
CA VAL A 239 -9.30 -2.69 -26.90
C VAL A 239 -10.21 -1.70 -27.62
N PRO A 240 -11.53 -1.71 -27.40
CA PRO A 240 -12.43 -0.75 -28.04
C PRO A 240 -12.15 0.69 -27.57
N GLU A 241 -12.43 1.69 -28.41
CA GLU A 241 -12.24 3.12 -28.08
C GLU A 241 -12.96 3.50 -26.78
N GLU A 242 -14.13 2.94 -26.53
CA GLU A 242 -14.90 3.17 -25.29
C GLU A 242 -14.17 2.78 -24.00
N ASN A 243 -13.15 1.92 -24.10
CA ASN A 243 -12.31 1.48 -22.97
C ASN A 243 -10.99 2.26 -22.89
N ARG A 244 -10.68 3.19 -23.79
CA ARG A 244 -9.63 4.18 -23.58
C ARG A 244 -10.10 5.17 -22.52
N LEU A 245 -9.34 5.40 -21.47
CA LEU A 245 -9.66 6.42 -20.46
C LEU A 245 -9.74 7.79 -21.16
N GLN A 246 -10.94 8.34 -21.26
CA GLN A 246 -11.22 9.51 -22.10
C GLN A 246 -10.49 10.78 -21.61
N GLY A 247 -10.25 10.92 -20.31
CA GLY A 247 -9.48 12.00 -19.70
C GLY A 247 -7.98 11.75 -19.61
N ALA A 248 -7.46 10.59 -20.06
CA ALA A 248 -6.03 10.26 -20.05
C ALA A 248 -5.38 10.64 -21.39
N MET A 249 -4.93 11.88 -21.53
CA MET A 249 -4.39 12.41 -22.79
C MET A 249 -2.87 12.48 -22.82
N THR A 250 -2.23 12.56 -21.66
CA THR A 250 -0.77 12.68 -21.51
C THR A 250 -0.29 11.98 -20.24
N PHE A 251 1.02 11.86 -20.06
CA PHE A 251 1.60 11.32 -18.82
C PHE A 251 1.23 12.15 -17.57
N ARG A 252 0.81 13.42 -17.72
CA ARG A 252 0.36 14.23 -16.56
C ARG A 252 -0.87 13.61 -15.88
N ASP A 253 -1.71 12.92 -16.63
CA ASP A 253 -2.88 12.24 -16.08
C ASP A 253 -2.50 10.99 -15.30
N THR A 254 -1.51 10.23 -15.77
CA THR A 254 -0.86 9.16 -14.98
C THR A 254 -0.23 9.72 -13.70
N ALA A 255 0.46 10.86 -13.79
CA ALA A 255 1.11 11.48 -12.64
C ALA A 255 0.12 11.91 -11.56
N ARG A 256 -1.11 12.33 -11.94
CA ARG A 256 -2.20 12.63 -10.98
C ARG A 256 -2.59 11.40 -10.16
N VAL A 257 -2.70 10.24 -10.81
CA VAL A 257 -2.97 8.97 -10.11
C VAL A 257 -1.83 8.64 -9.15
N LEU A 258 -0.59 8.70 -9.64
CA LEU A 258 0.60 8.40 -8.82
C LEU A 258 0.77 9.34 -7.62
N ARG A 259 0.37 10.61 -7.72
CA ARG A 259 0.39 11.56 -6.60
C ARG A 259 -0.51 11.09 -5.47
N MET A 260 -1.74 10.68 -5.79
CA MET A 260 -2.71 10.18 -4.84
C MET A 260 -2.21 8.89 -4.17
N THR A 261 -1.66 7.97 -4.94
CA THR A 261 -1.25 6.66 -4.44
C THR A 261 0.08 6.69 -3.68
N ARG A 262 0.98 7.64 -3.94
CA ARG A 262 2.19 7.86 -3.11
C ARG A 262 1.83 8.22 -1.67
N ALA A 263 0.78 9.03 -1.47
CA ALA A 263 0.27 9.32 -0.12
C ALA A 263 -0.21 8.03 0.57
N PHE A 264 -0.90 7.15 -0.16
CA PHE A 264 -1.35 5.86 0.35
C PHE A 264 -0.16 4.95 0.75
N VAL A 265 0.90 4.89 -0.07
CA VAL A 265 2.13 4.13 0.28
C VAL A 265 2.80 4.64 1.55
N ALA A 266 2.77 5.94 1.79
CA ALA A 266 3.30 6.49 3.05
C ALA A 266 2.50 5.97 4.27
N TRP A 267 1.17 5.84 4.16
CA TRP A 267 0.33 5.21 5.17
C TRP A 267 0.62 3.70 5.35
N GLU A 268 0.83 2.96 4.26
CA GLU A 268 1.24 1.55 4.34
C GLU A 268 2.58 1.38 5.07
N ALA A 269 3.55 2.27 4.81
CA ALA A 269 4.82 2.26 5.51
C ALA A 269 4.66 2.48 7.02
N VAL A 270 3.76 3.39 7.44
CA VAL A 270 3.42 3.59 8.86
C VAL A 270 2.80 2.33 9.44
N GLY A 271 1.84 1.70 8.75
CA GLY A 271 1.21 0.46 9.19
C GLY A 271 2.22 -0.68 9.37
N CYS A 272 3.12 -0.90 8.40
CA CYS A 272 4.21 -1.87 8.49
C CYS A 272 5.10 -1.63 9.73
N ALA A 273 5.47 -0.37 9.97
CA ALA A 273 6.27 0.00 11.14
C ALA A 273 5.53 -0.25 12.45
N ILE A 274 4.23 0.08 12.53
CA ILE A 274 3.39 -0.18 13.72
C ILE A 274 3.29 -1.69 13.98
N GLY A 275 3.01 -2.50 12.95
CA GLY A 275 2.92 -3.94 13.08
C GLY A 275 4.20 -4.56 13.66
N ALA A 276 5.35 -4.16 13.13
CA ALA A 276 6.65 -4.61 13.63
C ALA A 276 6.91 -4.17 15.07
N TYR A 277 6.61 -2.91 15.41
CA TYR A 277 6.76 -2.36 16.76
C TYR A 277 5.87 -3.09 17.78
N GLU A 278 4.58 -3.28 17.48
CA GLU A 278 3.64 -3.92 18.39
C GLU A 278 4.05 -5.37 18.69
N GLN A 279 4.50 -6.11 17.67
CA GLN A 279 5.04 -7.47 17.85
C GLN A 279 6.33 -7.46 18.69
N ALA A 280 7.25 -6.54 18.43
CA ALA A 280 8.49 -6.42 19.18
C ALA A 280 8.23 -6.06 20.65
N LEU A 281 7.31 -5.15 20.93
CA LEU A 281 6.94 -4.77 22.31
C LEU A 281 6.28 -5.95 23.05
N ALA A 282 5.30 -6.63 22.42
CA ALA A 282 4.65 -7.80 23.01
C ALA A 282 5.69 -8.92 23.34
N TYR A 283 6.60 -9.16 22.41
CA TYR A 283 7.71 -10.10 22.64
C TYR A 283 8.61 -9.67 23.80
N ALA A 284 9.01 -8.40 23.85
CA ALA A 284 9.87 -7.88 24.90
C ALA A 284 9.24 -7.97 26.31
N GLN A 285 7.92 -7.82 26.39
CA GLN A 285 7.16 -7.91 27.63
C GLN A 285 7.07 -9.35 28.19
N THR A 286 7.16 -10.36 27.32
CA THR A 286 6.95 -11.78 27.67
C THR A 286 8.23 -12.60 27.64
N ARG A 287 9.19 -12.28 26.77
CA ARG A 287 10.47 -12.98 26.66
C ARG A 287 11.35 -12.69 27.85
N GLU A 288 11.79 -13.74 28.57
CA GLU A 288 12.68 -13.60 29.68
C GLU A 288 14.13 -13.98 29.32
N GLN A 289 15.07 -13.22 29.84
CA GLN A 289 16.49 -13.51 29.88
C GLN A 289 17.06 -12.96 31.21
N PHE A 290 18.07 -13.61 31.75
CA PHE A 290 18.67 -13.20 33.02
C PHE A 290 17.64 -13.04 34.15
N GLY A 291 16.63 -13.92 34.18
CA GLY A 291 15.59 -13.97 35.22
C GLY A 291 14.53 -12.86 35.18
N LYS A 292 14.41 -12.14 34.10
CA LYS A 292 13.37 -11.07 33.94
C LYS A 292 13.02 -10.83 32.49
N PRO A 293 11.80 -10.26 32.19
CA PRO A 293 11.42 -9.82 30.85
C PRO A 293 12.46 -8.88 30.23
N ILE A 294 12.77 -9.11 28.95
CA ILE A 294 13.80 -8.29 28.27
C ILE A 294 13.43 -6.82 28.16
N ALA A 295 12.15 -6.46 28.22
CA ALA A 295 11.66 -5.07 28.31
C ALA A 295 12.24 -4.30 29.53
N LYS A 296 12.79 -4.98 30.53
CA LYS A 296 13.43 -4.35 31.69
C LYS A 296 14.89 -3.96 31.45
N PHE A 297 15.45 -4.16 30.27
CA PHE A 297 16.81 -3.77 29.92
C PHE A 297 16.85 -2.46 29.15
N GLN A 298 17.79 -1.58 29.47
CA GLN A 298 17.91 -0.23 28.92
C GLN A 298 18.07 -0.23 27.39
N LEU A 299 18.89 -1.13 26.81
CA LEU A 299 19.12 -1.22 25.38
C LEU A 299 17.87 -1.69 24.63
N ILE A 300 17.03 -2.52 25.23
CA ILE A 300 15.74 -2.93 24.65
C ILE A 300 14.75 -1.74 24.66
N GLN A 301 14.72 -0.98 25.77
CA GLN A 301 13.88 0.22 25.83
C GLN A 301 14.33 1.29 24.84
N ASP A 302 15.64 1.45 24.62
CA ASP A 302 16.19 2.36 23.61
C ASP A 302 15.68 2.02 22.19
N LEU A 303 15.73 0.74 21.81
CA LEU A 303 15.18 0.28 20.52
C LEU A 303 13.68 0.55 20.41
N LEU A 304 12.89 0.25 21.44
CA LEU A 304 11.45 0.49 21.47
C LEU A 304 11.11 1.98 21.34
N VAL A 305 11.85 2.86 22.02
CA VAL A 305 11.64 4.32 21.94
C VAL A 305 12.00 4.86 20.55
N LYS A 306 13.10 4.37 19.94
CA LYS A 306 13.47 4.72 18.56
C LYS A 306 12.38 4.33 17.55
N MET A 307 11.85 3.11 17.66
CA MET A 307 10.75 2.63 16.83
C MET A 307 9.52 3.53 16.99
N LEU A 308 9.11 3.80 18.22
CA LEU A 308 7.94 4.64 18.52
C LEU A 308 8.11 6.08 18.01
N GLY A 309 9.30 6.66 18.16
CA GLY A 309 9.63 7.98 17.63
C GLY A 309 9.49 8.05 16.10
N ASN A 310 10.02 7.04 15.38
CA ASN A 310 9.88 6.93 13.93
C ASN A 310 8.41 6.83 13.49
N ILE A 311 7.62 5.99 14.19
CA ILE A 311 6.19 5.80 13.93
C ILE A 311 5.42 7.10 14.16
N THR A 312 5.61 7.73 15.33
CA THR A 312 4.87 8.95 15.70
C THR A 312 5.14 10.08 14.72
N ALA A 313 6.40 10.33 14.36
CA ALA A 313 6.77 11.35 13.38
C ALA A 313 6.14 11.07 12.00
N SER A 314 6.19 9.82 11.55
CA SER A 314 5.60 9.39 10.28
C SER A 314 4.08 9.52 10.30
N LEU A 315 3.41 9.10 11.37
CA LEU A 315 1.96 9.18 11.52
C LEU A 315 1.46 10.63 11.54
N CYS A 316 2.15 11.54 12.23
CA CYS A 316 1.86 12.97 12.16
C CYS A 316 1.97 13.51 10.73
N MET A 317 3.02 13.11 10.01
CA MET A 317 3.25 13.57 8.63
C MET A 317 2.14 13.09 7.69
N VAL A 318 1.77 11.80 7.70
CA VAL A 318 0.73 11.27 6.81
C VAL A 318 -0.67 11.76 7.17
N THR A 319 -0.94 12.01 8.45
CA THR A 319 -2.19 12.65 8.90
C THR A 319 -2.32 14.04 8.29
N ARG A 320 -1.29 14.89 8.40
CA ARG A 320 -1.32 16.22 7.77
C ARG A 320 -1.38 16.15 6.25
N LEU A 321 -0.72 15.17 5.63
CA LEU A 321 -0.77 14.95 4.20
C LEU A 321 -2.19 14.67 3.70
N SER A 322 -2.94 13.79 4.39
CA SER A 322 -4.34 13.50 4.05
C SER A 322 -5.25 14.71 4.24
N GLN A 323 -5.05 15.50 5.30
CA GLN A 323 -5.78 16.78 5.47
C GLN A 323 -5.54 17.73 4.30
N LEU A 324 -4.29 17.86 3.82
CA LEU A 324 -3.98 18.67 2.63
C LEU A 324 -4.65 18.13 1.37
N GLN A 325 -4.82 16.81 1.26
CA GLN A 325 -5.53 16.19 0.16
C GLN A 325 -7.04 16.50 0.22
N ASP A 326 -7.66 16.36 1.38
CA ASP A 326 -9.07 16.68 1.60
C ASP A 326 -9.37 18.19 1.40
N GLU A 327 -8.38 19.06 1.73
CA GLU A 327 -8.43 20.50 1.46
C GLU A 327 -8.18 20.87 -0.03
N GLY A 328 -7.87 19.91 -0.91
CA GLY A 328 -7.52 20.16 -2.31
C GLY A 328 -6.15 20.84 -2.51
N LYS A 329 -5.29 20.83 -1.49
CA LYS A 329 -3.97 21.50 -1.47
C LYS A 329 -2.78 20.56 -1.65
N LEU A 330 -3.02 19.27 -1.87
CA LEU A 330 -1.96 18.29 -2.07
C LEU A 330 -1.18 18.57 -3.36
N LYS A 331 0.17 18.59 -3.25
CA LYS A 331 1.10 18.70 -4.37
C LYS A 331 1.95 17.44 -4.51
N ASP A 332 2.61 17.26 -5.66
CA ASP A 332 3.47 16.11 -5.95
C ASP A 332 4.64 16.01 -4.94
N GLU A 333 5.26 17.14 -4.61
CA GLU A 333 6.36 17.22 -3.64
C GLU A 333 5.91 16.85 -2.22
N HIS A 334 4.66 17.15 -1.82
CA HIS A 334 4.15 16.76 -0.50
C HIS A 334 4.04 15.23 -0.38
N ALA A 335 3.40 14.57 -1.35
CA ALA A 335 3.27 13.12 -1.37
C ALA A 335 4.64 12.43 -1.49
N SER A 336 5.54 12.98 -2.31
CA SER A 336 6.88 12.46 -2.50
C SER A 336 7.75 12.57 -1.24
N LEU A 337 7.67 13.70 -0.51
CA LEU A 337 8.37 13.88 0.77
C LEU A 337 7.90 12.86 1.81
N ALA A 338 6.59 12.72 1.95
CA ALA A 338 6.02 11.77 2.91
C ALA A 338 6.42 10.32 2.58
N LYS A 339 6.31 9.91 1.30
CA LYS A 339 6.73 8.55 0.88
C LYS A 339 8.21 8.32 1.14
N ALA A 340 9.07 9.25 0.75
CA ALA A 340 10.52 9.12 0.95
C ALA A 340 10.88 9.02 2.44
N PHE A 341 10.29 9.88 3.29
CA PHE A 341 10.56 9.88 4.74
C PHE A 341 10.00 8.63 5.43
N CYS A 342 8.72 8.35 5.27
CA CYS A 342 8.04 7.26 6.00
C CYS A 342 8.62 5.90 5.65
N THR A 343 9.01 5.64 4.38
CA THR A 343 9.61 4.37 3.99
C THR A 343 11.02 4.18 4.54
N VAL A 344 11.82 5.24 4.71
CA VAL A 344 13.11 5.16 5.41
C VAL A 344 12.88 4.83 6.88
N LYS A 345 11.95 5.54 7.55
CA LYS A 345 11.64 5.33 8.96
C LYS A 345 11.02 3.95 9.23
N MET A 346 10.24 3.43 8.30
CA MET A 346 9.76 2.05 8.32
C MET A 346 10.94 1.05 8.29
N ARG A 347 11.90 1.19 7.36
CA ARG A 347 13.07 0.29 7.29
C ARG A 347 13.90 0.30 8.57
N GLU A 348 14.13 1.48 9.14
CA GLU A 348 14.80 1.58 10.45
C GLU A 348 14.01 0.83 11.54
N THR A 349 12.69 1.02 11.58
CA THR A 349 11.81 0.44 12.60
C THR A 349 11.76 -1.10 12.51
N VAL A 350 11.57 -1.66 11.31
CA VAL A 350 11.57 -3.13 11.14
C VAL A 350 12.94 -3.72 11.43
N GLY A 351 14.03 -2.99 11.14
CA GLY A 351 15.40 -3.36 11.48
C GLY A 351 15.61 -3.45 13.00
N PHE A 352 15.16 -2.45 13.75
CA PHE A 352 15.22 -2.45 15.22
C PHE A 352 14.34 -3.54 15.83
N ALA A 353 13.15 -3.79 15.29
CA ALA A 353 12.29 -4.88 15.72
C ALA A 353 12.98 -6.26 15.53
N ARG A 354 13.59 -6.47 14.36
CA ARG A 354 14.35 -7.69 14.05
C ARG A 354 15.55 -7.86 14.98
N GLU A 355 16.28 -6.79 15.27
CA GLU A 355 17.41 -6.79 16.21
C GLU A 355 16.96 -7.18 17.63
N LEU A 356 15.87 -6.58 18.12
CA LEU A 356 15.31 -6.82 19.45
C LEU A 356 14.95 -8.30 19.68
N LEU A 357 14.41 -8.99 18.67
CA LEU A 357 14.05 -10.40 18.76
C LEU A 357 15.24 -11.36 18.64
N GLY A 358 16.42 -10.88 18.27
CA GLY A 358 17.60 -11.71 18.03
C GLY A 358 17.33 -12.78 16.96
N ALA A 359 17.70 -14.03 17.20
CA ALA A 359 17.47 -15.13 16.25
C ALA A 359 15.98 -15.36 15.94
N ASN A 360 15.08 -15.13 16.87
CA ASN A 360 13.64 -15.25 16.64
C ASN A 360 13.10 -14.22 15.65
N GLY A 361 13.81 -13.11 15.41
CA GLY A 361 13.43 -12.09 14.44
C GLY A 361 13.47 -12.53 12.97
N ILE A 362 14.00 -13.73 12.67
CA ILE A 362 13.98 -14.31 11.30
C ILE A 362 12.97 -15.43 11.15
N LEU A 363 12.27 -15.81 12.23
CA LEU A 363 11.21 -16.84 12.19
C LEU A 363 9.86 -16.20 11.88
N LEU A 364 9.12 -16.80 10.96
CA LEU A 364 7.75 -16.35 10.60
C LEU A 364 6.79 -16.42 11.81
N ASP A 365 7.02 -17.34 12.75
CA ASP A 365 6.22 -17.48 13.98
C ASP A 365 6.12 -16.16 14.77
N HIS A 366 7.14 -15.31 14.67
CA HIS A 366 7.19 -13.99 15.30
C HIS A 366 6.84 -12.84 14.36
N GLN A 367 6.45 -13.12 13.12
CA GLN A 367 5.98 -12.19 12.07
C GLN A 367 7.00 -11.12 11.63
N ILE A 368 8.02 -10.80 12.40
CA ILE A 368 8.99 -9.72 12.12
C ILE A 368 9.74 -9.97 10.81
N GLY A 369 10.15 -11.22 10.53
CA GLY A 369 10.85 -11.57 9.29
C GLY A 369 10.06 -11.17 8.03
N ARG A 370 8.73 -11.29 8.08
CA ARG A 370 7.82 -10.89 7.01
C ARG A 370 7.80 -9.37 6.83
N PHE A 371 7.67 -8.60 7.91
CA PHE A 371 7.73 -7.14 7.85
C PHE A 371 9.07 -6.63 7.32
N VAL A 372 10.20 -7.24 7.73
CA VAL A 372 11.54 -6.87 7.23
C VAL A 372 11.64 -7.07 5.72
N ALA A 373 11.17 -8.22 5.22
CA ALA A 373 11.21 -8.52 3.79
C ALA A 373 10.28 -7.58 3.00
N ASP A 374 9.03 -7.43 3.44
CA ASP A 374 8.01 -6.64 2.74
C ASP A 374 8.33 -5.14 2.72
N ALA A 375 9.01 -4.63 3.77
CA ALA A 375 9.48 -3.24 3.82
C ALA A 375 10.40 -2.86 2.65
N GLU A 376 11.22 -3.79 2.14
CA GLU A 376 12.09 -3.53 1.00
C GLU A 376 11.32 -3.27 -0.30
N ALA A 377 10.17 -3.92 -0.47
CA ALA A 377 9.29 -3.66 -1.61
C ALA A 377 8.57 -2.32 -1.48
N ILE A 378 7.99 -2.02 -0.29
CA ILE A 378 7.32 -0.74 -0.03
C ILE A 378 8.29 0.45 -0.20
N TYR A 379 9.54 0.29 0.23
CA TYR A 379 10.59 1.30 0.00
C TYR A 379 10.83 1.58 -1.48
N SER A 380 10.73 0.54 -2.33
CA SER A 380 11.14 0.58 -3.73
C SER A 380 10.04 0.97 -4.71
N TYR A 381 8.79 0.53 -4.50
CA TYR A 381 7.70 0.73 -5.47
C TYR A 381 7.07 2.13 -5.38
N GLU A 382 6.14 2.49 -6.29
CA GLU A 382 5.48 3.81 -6.41
C GLU A 382 6.48 4.99 -6.53
N GLY A 383 7.58 4.74 -7.25
CA GLY A 383 8.75 5.60 -7.31
C GLY A 383 9.72 5.33 -6.17
N THR A 384 10.99 5.06 -6.52
CA THR A 384 12.03 4.84 -5.53
C THR A 384 12.21 6.07 -4.64
N ARG A 385 12.87 5.90 -3.48
CA ARG A 385 13.21 7.03 -2.61
C ARG A 385 13.93 8.13 -3.40
N GLU A 386 14.86 7.75 -4.29
CA GLU A 386 15.65 8.66 -5.13
C GLU A 386 14.74 9.47 -6.06
N MET A 387 13.80 8.83 -6.75
CA MET A 387 12.83 9.52 -7.61
C MET A 387 11.97 10.52 -6.83
N ASN A 388 11.50 10.12 -5.66
CA ASN A 388 10.73 11.02 -4.78
C ASN A 388 11.61 12.17 -4.26
N THR A 389 12.89 11.92 -3.94
CA THR A 389 13.86 12.95 -3.55
C THR A 389 14.08 13.97 -4.66
N LEU A 390 14.20 13.52 -5.92
CA LEU A 390 14.37 14.44 -7.07
C LEU A 390 13.16 15.35 -7.30
N ILE A 391 11.94 14.82 -7.08
CA ILE A 391 10.70 15.62 -7.17
C ILE A 391 10.71 16.73 -6.11
N VAL A 392 11.02 16.37 -4.85
CA VAL A 392 11.10 17.34 -3.75
C VAL A 392 12.24 18.32 -3.97
N GLY A 393 13.42 17.83 -4.36
CA GLY A 393 14.60 18.66 -4.64
C GLY A 393 14.31 19.75 -5.67
N LYS A 394 13.63 19.37 -6.77
CA LYS A 394 13.20 20.35 -7.79
C LYS A 394 12.23 21.38 -7.20
N ALA A 395 11.28 20.97 -6.39
CA ALA A 395 10.29 21.88 -5.82
C ALA A 395 10.89 22.91 -4.88
N ILE A 396 11.89 22.52 -4.04
CA ILE A 396 12.49 23.42 -3.04
C ILE A 396 13.64 24.26 -3.59
N THR A 397 14.33 23.80 -4.65
CA THR A 397 15.49 24.51 -5.22
C THR A 397 15.15 25.25 -6.50
N GLY A 398 14.07 24.90 -7.20
CA GLY A 398 13.74 25.41 -8.53
C GLY A 398 14.50 24.71 -9.66
N PHE A 399 15.48 23.83 -9.37
CA PHE A 399 16.32 23.16 -10.36
C PHE A 399 16.03 21.68 -10.45
N GLY A 400 15.78 21.17 -11.69
CA GLY A 400 15.71 19.75 -11.95
C GLY A 400 17.12 19.12 -11.96
N ALA A 401 17.25 17.98 -11.27
CA ALA A 401 18.49 17.21 -11.21
C ALA A 401 18.38 15.88 -11.99
N PHE A 402 17.43 15.78 -12.89
CA PHE A 402 17.36 14.67 -13.85
C PHE A 402 18.39 14.93 -14.96
N VAL A 403 19.14 13.88 -15.30
CA VAL A 403 20.10 13.88 -16.42
C VAL A 403 19.38 13.53 -17.72
#